data_51ca11ea6acefb66f1810d069c622c10
#
_entry.id   51ca11ea6acefb66f1810d069c622c10
#
_cell.length_a   1.000
_cell.length_b   1.000
_cell.length_c   1.000
_cell.angle_alpha   90.00
_cell.angle_beta   90.00
_cell.angle_gamma   90.00
#
_symmetry.space_group_name_H-M   'P 1'
#
loop_
_entity.id
_entity.type
_entity.pdbx_description
1 polymer ?
#
loop_
_entity_poly.entity_id
_entity_poly.type
_entity_poly.pdbx_seq_one_letter_code
_entity_poly.pdbx_strand_id
1 'polypeptide(L)'
;REGGRRKMAMDYKNAGVDIEAGYESVELMKKFVKGTMRPEVLGGLGGFSGAFSLKAIKDMEDPVLLSGTDGCGTKVKLAFLLNKHDTIGIDAVAMCVNDVACAGGEPLFFLDYIACGKNYPEKIATIVSGVAEGCKQSGAALIGGETAEHPGLMPEDEYDLAGFAVGVVDRKDLITGENIKPGDTLIGIASTGVHSNGFSLVRKVFRMTTEALNTYYDCLGETLGEALIRPTRIYVKALKNVKEAG
;
A
#
# COMPACT_ATOMS: atom_id res chain seq x y z
N ARG A 1 15.14 -56.55 -11.50
CA ARG A 1 13.94 -55.87 -10.94
C ARG A 1 14.26 -54.37 -10.89
N GLU A 2 13.94 -53.65 -11.96
CA GLU A 2 14.08 -52.18 -12.00
C GLU A 2 12.91 -51.61 -11.23
N GLY A 3 13.23 -50.92 -10.12
CA GLY A 3 12.30 -50.14 -9.36
C GLY A 3 11.91 -48.90 -10.17
N GLY A 4 10.71 -48.91 -10.77
CA GLY A 4 10.18 -47.77 -11.49
C GLY A 4 10.08 -46.55 -10.56
N ARG A 5 10.96 -45.58 -10.72
CA ARG A 5 10.76 -44.24 -10.21
C ARG A 5 9.54 -43.66 -10.93
N ARG A 6 8.40 -43.58 -10.25
CA ARG A 6 7.27 -42.77 -10.71
C ARG A 6 7.85 -41.35 -10.93
N LYS A 7 7.97 -40.91 -12.18
CA LYS A 7 8.16 -39.47 -12.47
C LYS A 7 6.96 -38.75 -11.86
N MET A 8 7.16 -37.98 -10.81
CA MET A 8 6.16 -37.03 -10.35
C MET A 8 5.81 -36.15 -11.55
N ALA A 9 4.51 -36.02 -11.83
CA ALA A 9 4.05 -35.08 -12.85
C ALA A 9 4.54 -33.70 -12.48
N MET A 10 5.22 -33.03 -13.40
CA MET A 10 5.60 -31.63 -13.24
C MET A 10 4.34 -30.80 -13.42
N ASP A 11 3.82 -30.25 -12.34
CA ASP A 11 2.71 -29.32 -12.31
C ASP A 11 3.14 -28.02 -11.61
N TYR A 12 2.31 -26.98 -11.67
CA TYR A 12 2.59 -25.68 -11.05
C TYR A 12 2.83 -25.78 -9.54
N LYS A 13 2.08 -26.65 -8.84
CA LYS A 13 2.22 -26.85 -7.40
C LYS A 13 3.59 -27.44 -7.03
N ASN A 14 4.08 -28.39 -7.82
CA ASN A 14 5.42 -28.96 -7.66
C ASN A 14 6.52 -27.97 -8.06
N ALA A 15 6.20 -26.93 -8.84
CA ALA A 15 7.09 -25.82 -9.16
C ALA A 15 7.05 -24.69 -8.12
N GLY A 16 6.22 -24.82 -7.07
CA GLY A 16 6.13 -23.86 -5.97
C GLY A 16 5.06 -22.78 -6.15
N VAL A 17 4.15 -22.92 -7.12
CA VAL A 17 3.03 -21.98 -7.35
C VAL A 17 1.71 -22.69 -7.04
N ASP A 18 0.96 -22.18 -6.05
CA ASP A 18 -0.33 -22.72 -5.62
C ASP A 18 -1.50 -21.87 -6.14
N ILE A 19 -2.05 -22.31 -7.29
CA ILE A 19 -3.17 -21.62 -7.95
C ILE A 19 -4.43 -21.58 -7.06
N GLU A 20 -4.69 -22.62 -6.27
CA GLU A 20 -5.84 -22.68 -5.38
C GLU A 20 -5.71 -21.67 -4.25
N ALA A 21 -4.52 -21.54 -3.65
CA ALA A 21 -4.22 -20.50 -2.67
C ALA A 21 -4.42 -19.09 -3.26
N GLY A 22 -4.09 -18.90 -4.54
CA GLY A 22 -4.38 -17.66 -5.26
C GLY A 22 -5.86 -17.32 -5.29
N TYR A 23 -6.72 -18.28 -5.67
CA TYR A 23 -8.17 -18.11 -5.68
C TYR A 23 -8.74 -17.85 -4.28
N GLU A 24 -8.27 -18.57 -3.27
CA GLU A 24 -8.68 -18.37 -1.89
C GLU A 24 -8.31 -16.97 -1.38
N SER A 25 -7.10 -16.49 -1.66
CA SER A 25 -6.68 -15.12 -1.35
C SER A 25 -7.66 -14.10 -1.92
N VAL A 26 -8.03 -14.23 -3.20
CA VAL A 26 -9.00 -13.33 -3.86
C VAL A 26 -10.36 -13.36 -3.16
N GLU A 27 -10.86 -14.53 -2.79
CA GLU A 27 -12.14 -14.62 -2.07
C GLU A 27 -12.09 -13.92 -0.70
N LEU A 28 -11.02 -14.14 0.06
CA LEU A 28 -10.86 -13.54 1.39
C LEU A 28 -10.74 -12.02 1.34
N MET A 29 -10.11 -11.45 0.29
CA MET A 29 -9.92 -9.99 0.19
C MET A 29 -11.13 -9.24 -0.37
N LYS A 30 -12.07 -9.91 -1.07
CA LYS A 30 -13.26 -9.27 -1.70
C LYS A 30 -14.02 -8.33 -0.77
N LYS A 31 -14.22 -8.73 0.49
CA LYS A 31 -14.95 -7.93 1.49
C LYS A 31 -14.26 -6.59 1.78
N PHE A 32 -12.93 -6.58 1.82
CA PHE A 32 -12.15 -5.37 2.09
C PHE A 32 -12.18 -4.44 0.89
N VAL A 33 -11.93 -4.97 -0.31
CA VAL A 33 -11.94 -4.21 -1.57
C VAL A 33 -13.31 -3.60 -1.82
N LYS A 34 -14.40 -4.33 -1.57
CA LYS A 34 -15.77 -3.81 -1.71
C LYS A 34 -15.99 -2.54 -0.88
N GLY A 35 -15.35 -2.43 0.28
CA GLY A 35 -15.44 -1.26 1.16
C GLY A 35 -14.77 0.01 0.61
N THR A 36 -13.99 -0.09 -0.48
CA THR A 36 -13.31 1.04 -1.13
C THR A 36 -14.01 1.52 -2.39
N MET A 37 -15.06 0.82 -2.84
CA MET A 37 -15.71 1.10 -4.12
C MET A 37 -16.34 2.49 -4.16
N ARG A 38 -16.14 3.15 -5.29
CA ARG A 38 -16.73 4.45 -5.64
C ARG A 38 -17.73 4.25 -6.77
N PRO A 39 -18.71 5.19 -6.95
CA PRO A 39 -19.68 5.12 -8.05
C PRO A 39 -19.05 5.10 -9.44
N GLU A 40 -17.82 5.63 -9.56
CA GLU A 40 -17.09 5.71 -10.82
C GLU A 40 -16.42 4.38 -11.22
N VAL A 41 -16.28 3.43 -10.30
CA VAL A 41 -15.67 2.13 -10.59
C VAL A 41 -16.63 1.30 -11.46
N LEU A 42 -16.12 0.85 -12.60
CA LEU A 42 -16.88 0.01 -13.53
C LEU A 42 -16.39 -1.42 -13.47
N GLY A 43 -17.28 -2.36 -13.15
CA GLY A 43 -16.93 -3.78 -13.00
C GLY A 43 -16.60 -4.16 -11.55
N GLY A 44 -15.96 -5.31 -11.37
CA GLY A 44 -15.58 -5.89 -10.06
C GLY A 44 -14.21 -6.54 -10.10
N LEU A 45 -13.78 -7.08 -8.97
CA LEU A 45 -12.55 -7.89 -8.87
C LEU A 45 -12.63 -9.13 -9.77
N GLY A 46 -11.51 -9.45 -10.42
CA GLY A 46 -11.36 -10.65 -11.26
C GLY A 46 -11.33 -10.37 -12.76
N GLY A 47 -11.43 -9.10 -13.20
CA GLY A 47 -11.12 -8.69 -14.56
C GLY A 47 -9.62 -8.49 -14.79
N PHE A 48 -9.18 -8.48 -16.06
CA PHE A 48 -7.77 -8.23 -16.42
C PHE A 48 -7.34 -6.77 -16.19
N SER A 49 -8.29 -5.84 -16.07
CA SER A 49 -8.02 -4.43 -15.81
C SER A 49 -9.09 -3.82 -14.91
N GLY A 50 -8.69 -2.87 -14.08
CA GLY A 50 -9.61 -1.99 -13.39
C GLY A 50 -10.13 -0.90 -14.33
N ALA A 51 -11.43 -0.60 -14.29
CA ALA A 51 -12.02 0.46 -15.08
C ALA A 51 -12.64 1.53 -14.18
N PHE A 52 -12.37 2.81 -14.50
CA PHE A 52 -12.84 3.96 -13.74
C PHE A 52 -13.44 5.00 -14.68
N SER A 53 -14.66 5.44 -14.41
CA SER A 53 -15.36 6.42 -15.23
C SER A 53 -14.84 7.83 -14.96
N LEU A 54 -14.45 8.54 -16.01
CA LEU A 54 -14.04 9.94 -15.93
C LEU A 54 -15.21 10.92 -15.85
N LYS A 55 -16.45 10.42 -15.73
CA LYS A 55 -17.65 11.26 -15.61
C LYS A 55 -17.60 12.19 -14.38
N ALA A 56 -16.90 11.79 -13.32
CA ALA A 56 -16.73 12.60 -12.12
C ALA A 56 -15.92 13.88 -12.33
N ILE A 57 -15.09 13.94 -13.38
CA ILE A 57 -14.20 15.05 -13.67
C ILE A 57 -14.62 15.86 -14.91
N LYS A 58 -15.82 15.62 -15.42
CA LYS A 58 -16.34 16.25 -16.64
C LYS A 58 -16.44 17.79 -16.55
N ASP A 59 -16.51 18.34 -15.34
CA ASP A 59 -16.64 19.77 -15.09
C ASP A 59 -15.27 20.47 -14.87
N MET A 60 -14.15 19.72 -14.95
CA MET A 60 -12.80 20.29 -14.98
C MET A 60 -12.53 20.90 -16.36
N GLU A 61 -11.89 22.06 -16.38
CA GLU A 61 -11.57 22.76 -17.63
C GLU A 61 -10.40 22.08 -18.36
N ASP A 62 -9.34 21.72 -17.64
CA ASP A 62 -8.17 21.05 -18.19
C ASP A 62 -7.68 19.98 -17.19
N PRO A 63 -8.31 18.80 -17.17
CA PRO A 63 -7.99 17.75 -16.23
C PRO A 63 -6.60 17.14 -16.51
N VAL A 64 -5.72 17.16 -15.50
CA VAL A 64 -4.38 16.57 -15.52
C VAL A 64 -4.37 15.32 -14.64
N LEU A 65 -3.93 14.20 -15.20
CA LEU A 65 -3.71 12.99 -14.42
C LEU A 65 -2.38 13.08 -13.68
N LEU A 66 -2.41 12.71 -12.41
CA LEU A 66 -1.25 12.53 -11.55
C LEU A 66 -1.10 11.05 -11.21
N SER A 67 0.13 10.59 -11.08
CA SER A 67 0.39 9.21 -10.67
C SER A 67 1.56 9.16 -9.70
N GLY A 68 1.45 8.29 -8.70
CA GLY A 68 2.50 7.96 -7.76
C GLY A 68 2.65 6.46 -7.66
N THR A 69 3.89 5.97 -7.66
CA THR A 69 4.19 4.56 -7.41
C THR A 69 5.32 4.49 -6.38
N ASP A 70 5.12 3.69 -5.36
CA ASP A 70 6.11 3.48 -4.29
C ASP A 70 5.81 2.16 -3.57
N GLY A 71 6.76 1.72 -2.73
CA GLY A 71 6.61 0.58 -1.84
C GLY A 71 6.71 0.98 -0.38
N CYS A 72 6.46 0.02 0.51
CA CYS A 72 6.67 0.23 1.95
C CYS A 72 8.15 0.14 2.37
N GLY A 73 9.05 -0.14 1.42
CA GLY A 73 10.48 -0.21 1.66
C GLY A 73 10.87 -1.24 2.72
N THR A 74 12.02 -1.06 3.35
CA THR A 74 12.54 -2.03 4.32
C THR A 74 11.79 -2.05 5.66
N LYS A 75 10.76 -1.20 5.84
CA LYS A 75 9.83 -1.27 6.97
C LYS A 75 9.09 -2.62 7.00
N VAL A 76 8.88 -3.25 5.86
CA VAL A 76 8.25 -4.57 5.75
C VAL A 76 8.91 -5.62 6.66
N LYS A 77 10.21 -5.49 6.94
CA LYS A 77 10.93 -6.39 7.88
C LYS A 77 10.37 -6.31 9.31
N LEU A 78 9.80 -5.19 9.73
CA LEU A 78 9.14 -5.09 11.03
C LEU A 78 7.84 -5.89 11.04
N ALA A 79 7.09 -5.87 9.93
CA ALA A 79 5.89 -6.69 9.80
C ALA A 79 6.21 -8.18 9.97
N PHE A 80 7.34 -8.66 9.42
CA PHE A 80 7.79 -10.03 9.61
C PHE A 80 8.18 -10.34 11.05
N LEU A 81 9.02 -9.48 11.68
CA LEU A 81 9.51 -9.68 13.04
C LEU A 81 8.40 -9.63 14.09
N LEU A 82 7.39 -8.77 13.88
CA LEU A 82 6.25 -8.59 14.78
C LEU A 82 5.06 -9.50 14.42
N ASN A 83 5.14 -10.22 13.30
CA ASN A 83 4.02 -10.96 12.70
C ASN A 83 2.75 -10.08 12.61
N LYS A 84 2.92 -8.82 12.18
CA LYS A 84 1.85 -7.82 12.08
C LYS A 84 1.80 -7.29 10.64
N HIS A 85 0.78 -7.71 9.90
CA HIS A 85 0.67 -7.49 8.45
C HIS A 85 -0.51 -6.58 8.07
N ASP A 86 -1.37 -6.20 9.02
CA ASP A 86 -2.60 -5.42 8.80
C ASP A 86 -2.37 -3.92 8.57
N THR A 87 -1.19 -3.39 8.91
CA THR A 87 -0.90 -1.96 8.79
C THR A 87 0.03 -1.60 7.64
N ILE A 88 0.85 -2.55 7.17
CA ILE A 88 1.85 -2.26 6.13
C ILE A 88 1.21 -1.85 4.78
N GLY A 89 -0.01 -2.31 4.51
CA GLY A 89 -0.78 -1.89 3.34
C GLY A 89 -1.16 -0.41 3.38
N ILE A 90 -1.39 0.15 4.57
CA ILE A 90 -1.63 1.59 4.75
C ILE A 90 -0.39 2.38 4.36
N ASP A 91 0.81 1.90 4.72
CA ASP A 91 2.07 2.53 4.32
C ASP A 91 2.22 2.59 2.80
N ALA A 92 1.99 1.47 2.10
CA ALA A 92 2.09 1.42 0.64
C ALA A 92 1.12 2.40 -0.04
N VAL A 93 -0.12 2.50 0.43
CA VAL A 93 -1.09 3.47 -0.09
C VAL A 93 -0.65 4.90 0.22
N ALA A 94 -0.25 5.18 1.47
CA ALA A 94 0.13 6.51 1.90
C ALA A 94 1.30 7.08 1.10
N MET A 95 2.32 6.25 0.80
CA MET A 95 3.49 6.65 0.01
C MET A 95 3.11 7.13 -1.39
N CYS A 96 2.08 6.53 -2.01
CA CYS A 96 1.61 6.90 -3.34
C CYS A 96 0.61 8.07 -3.32
N VAL A 97 -0.41 8.02 -2.44
CA VAL A 97 -1.51 9.01 -2.46
C VAL A 97 -1.12 10.35 -1.86
N ASN A 98 -0.15 10.38 -0.93
CA ASN A 98 0.36 11.62 -0.39
C ASN A 98 1.11 12.43 -1.46
N ASP A 99 1.85 11.78 -2.37
CA ASP A 99 2.51 12.45 -3.49
C ASP A 99 1.50 13.09 -4.44
N VAL A 100 0.42 12.37 -4.75
CA VAL A 100 -0.70 12.91 -5.54
C VAL A 100 -1.31 14.14 -4.86
N ALA A 101 -1.55 14.05 -3.55
CA ALA A 101 -2.13 15.15 -2.78
C ALA A 101 -1.22 16.36 -2.66
N CYS A 102 0.11 16.15 -2.53
CA CYS A 102 1.10 17.24 -2.49
C CYS A 102 1.14 18.04 -3.79
N ALA A 103 0.84 17.42 -4.92
CA ALA A 103 0.70 18.09 -6.21
C ALA A 103 -0.69 18.75 -6.42
N GLY A 104 -1.56 18.77 -5.40
CA GLY A 104 -2.89 19.36 -5.46
C GLY A 104 -3.98 18.42 -5.99
N GLY A 105 -3.64 17.14 -6.24
CA GLY A 105 -4.54 16.16 -6.83
C GLY A 105 -5.45 15.44 -5.85
N GLU A 106 -6.57 14.97 -6.37
CA GLU A 106 -7.47 14.03 -5.69
C GLU A 106 -7.16 12.61 -6.16
N PRO A 107 -6.79 11.66 -5.26
CA PRO A 107 -6.63 10.26 -5.63
C PRO A 107 -7.97 9.67 -6.10
N LEU A 108 -7.95 9.00 -7.26
CA LEU A 108 -9.12 8.35 -7.86
C LEU A 108 -9.15 6.85 -7.55
N PHE A 109 -8.05 6.18 -7.86
CA PHE A 109 -7.94 4.75 -7.66
C PHE A 109 -6.50 4.31 -7.37
N PHE A 110 -6.40 3.09 -6.87
CA PHE A 110 -5.16 2.45 -6.45
C PHE A 110 -5.09 1.03 -6.99
N LEU A 111 -3.88 0.59 -7.31
CA LEU A 111 -3.52 -0.78 -7.64
C LEU A 111 -2.37 -1.20 -6.73
N ASP A 112 -2.40 -2.42 -6.21
CA ASP A 112 -1.28 -2.98 -5.45
C ASP A 112 -0.54 -4.07 -6.25
N TYR A 113 0.72 -4.30 -5.87
CA TYR A 113 1.50 -5.44 -6.32
C TYR A 113 2.16 -6.09 -5.11
N ILE A 114 1.82 -7.36 -4.87
CA ILE A 114 2.39 -8.17 -3.80
C ILE A 114 3.24 -9.27 -4.44
N ALA A 115 4.56 -9.16 -4.30
CA ALA A 115 5.47 -10.26 -4.61
C ALA A 115 5.70 -11.06 -3.33
N CYS A 116 5.46 -12.38 -3.33
CA CYS A 116 5.66 -13.21 -2.15
C CYS A 116 6.45 -14.50 -2.49
N GLY A 117 7.19 -15.02 -1.51
CA GLY A 117 7.88 -16.29 -1.68
C GLY A 117 6.89 -17.44 -1.80
N LYS A 118 5.80 -17.36 -1.02
CA LYS A 118 4.67 -18.29 -1.05
C LYS A 118 3.37 -17.57 -0.71
N ASN A 119 2.30 -17.93 -1.40
CA ASN A 119 0.97 -17.39 -1.11
C ASN A 119 0.37 -18.10 0.11
N TYR A 120 0.23 -17.34 1.20
CA TYR A 120 -0.55 -17.71 2.38
C TYR A 120 -1.84 -16.88 2.38
N PRO A 121 -3.00 -17.45 2.02
CA PRO A 121 -4.22 -16.70 1.73
C PRO A 121 -4.64 -15.71 2.82
N GLU A 122 -4.59 -16.12 4.09
CA GLU A 122 -4.96 -15.24 5.21
C GLU A 122 -3.97 -14.10 5.41
N LYS A 123 -2.67 -14.34 5.20
CA LYS A 123 -1.63 -13.30 5.28
C LYS A 123 -1.82 -12.29 4.15
N ILE A 124 -2.01 -12.73 2.92
CA ILE A 124 -2.28 -11.87 1.76
C ILE A 124 -3.55 -11.05 1.99
N ALA A 125 -4.64 -11.69 2.43
CA ALA A 125 -5.88 -10.97 2.75
C ALA A 125 -5.69 -9.92 3.85
N THR A 126 -4.84 -10.20 4.86
CA THR A 126 -4.51 -9.26 5.92
C THR A 126 -3.73 -8.06 5.38
N ILE A 127 -2.74 -8.27 4.50
CA ILE A 127 -2.01 -7.19 3.84
C ILE A 127 -2.98 -6.31 3.03
N VAL A 128 -3.84 -6.94 2.21
CA VAL A 128 -4.83 -6.21 1.38
C VAL A 128 -5.87 -5.50 2.24
N SER A 129 -6.18 -5.99 3.44
CA SER A 129 -7.05 -5.25 4.37
C SER A 129 -6.44 -3.90 4.77
N GLY A 130 -5.12 -3.84 4.96
CA GLY A 130 -4.39 -2.60 5.19
C GLY A 130 -4.39 -1.68 3.96
N VAL A 131 -4.19 -2.24 2.76
CA VAL A 131 -4.31 -1.48 1.50
C VAL A 131 -5.70 -0.87 1.35
N ALA A 132 -6.75 -1.67 1.58
CA ALA A 132 -8.13 -1.19 1.52
C ALA A 132 -8.42 -0.10 2.55
N GLU A 133 -7.87 -0.23 3.77
CA GLU A 133 -8.00 0.81 4.79
C GLU A 133 -7.33 2.12 4.36
N GLY A 134 -6.11 2.06 3.81
CA GLY A 134 -5.43 3.23 3.24
C GLY A 134 -6.23 3.87 2.11
N CYS A 135 -6.82 3.07 1.24
CA CYS A 135 -7.71 3.55 0.17
C CYS A 135 -8.95 4.28 0.72
N LYS A 136 -9.60 3.74 1.76
CA LYS A 136 -10.73 4.43 2.42
C LYS A 136 -10.31 5.76 3.04
N GLN A 137 -9.16 5.82 3.69
CA GLN A 137 -8.64 7.05 4.29
C GLN A 137 -8.37 8.12 3.24
N SER A 138 -7.81 7.74 2.08
CA SER A 138 -7.51 8.65 0.97
C SER A 138 -8.72 8.97 0.09
N GLY A 139 -9.78 8.16 0.13
CA GLY A 139 -10.91 8.25 -0.78
C GLY A 139 -10.67 7.62 -2.16
N ALA A 140 -9.54 6.93 -2.36
CA ALA A 140 -9.26 6.17 -3.56
C ALA A 140 -10.02 4.83 -3.59
N ALA A 141 -10.37 4.33 -4.76
CA ALA A 141 -10.90 2.98 -4.92
C ALA A 141 -9.78 1.98 -5.20
N LEU A 142 -9.73 0.86 -4.49
CA LEU A 142 -8.87 -0.26 -4.84
C LEU A 142 -9.54 -1.06 -5.96
N ILE A 143 -9.12 -0.84 -7.22
CA ILE A 143 -9.81 -1.37 -8.40
C ILE A 143 -9.16 -2.60 -9.02
N GLY A 144 -8.00 -3.00 -8.51
CA GLY A 144 -7.26 -4.18 -8.97
C GLY A 144 -5.92 -4.26 -8.28
N GLY A 145 -5.14 -5.25 -8.67
CA GLY A 145 -3.81 -5.51 -8.16
C GLY A 145 -3.31 -6.85 -8.66
N GLU A 146 -2.13 -7.24 -8.18
CA GLU A 146 -1.50 -8.52 -8.52
C GLU A 146 -0.88 -9.14 -7.26
N THR A 147 -1.00 -10.45 -7.11
CA THR A 147 -0.24 -11.23 -6.15
C THR A 147 0.53 -12.30 -6.89
N ALA A 148 1.86 -12.21 -6.88
CA ALA A 148 2.74 -13.10 -7.60
C ALA A 148 3.60 -13.93 -6.64
N GLU A 149 3.57 -15.26 -6.79
CA GLU A 149 4.50 -16.14 -6.09
C GLU A 149 5.84 -16.19 -6.83
N HIS A 150 6.92 -16.03 -6.07
CA HIS A 150 8.31 -16.04 -6.57
C HIS A 150 9.12 -17.14 -5.87
N PRO A 151 8.78 -18.42 -6.08
CA PRO A 151 9.48 -19.54 -5.44
C PRO A 151 10.96 -19.55 -5.85
N GLY A 152 11.85 -19.67 -4.87
CA GLY A 152 13.29 -19.67 -5.09
C GLY A 152 13.93 -18.30 -5.34
N LEU A 153 13.12 -17.23 -5.52
CA LEU A 153 13.61 -15.86 -5.65
C LEU A 153 13.59 -15.12 -4.31
N MET A 154 12.61 -15.41 -3.47
CA MET A 154 12.53 -14.88 -2.10
C MET A 154 12.12 -15.97 -1.11
N PRO A 155 12.43 -15.80 0.19
CA PRO A 155 12.01 -16.73 1.24
C PRO A 155 10.49 -16.92 1.27
N GLU A 156 10.03 -18.13 1.62
CA GLU A 156 8.60 -18.48 1.60
C GLU A 156 7.72 -17.59 2.49
N ASP A 157 8.26 -17.11 3.61
CA ASP A 157 7.57 -16.30 4.61
C ASP A 157 7.67 -14.79 4.35
N GLU A 158 8.45 -14.38 3.36
CA GLU A 158 8.68 -12.98 3.02
C GLU A 158 7.82 -12.52 1.82
N TYR A 159 7.60 -11.23 1.77
CA TYR A 159 6.93 -10.55 0.65
C TYR A 159 7.48 -9.14 0.48
N ASP A 160 7.23 -8.55 -0.69
CA ASP A 160 7.35 -7.12 -0.93
C ASP A 160 5.99 -6.57 -1.38
N LEU A 161 5.74 -5.31 -1.07
CA LEU A 161 4.47 -4.65 -1.34
C LEU A 161 4.75 -3.28 -1.95
N ALA A 162 4.23 -3.07 -3.13
CA ALA A 162 4.24 -1.78 -3.81
C ALA A 162 2.83 -1.39 -4.26
N GLY A 163 2.65 -0.12 -4.59
CA GLY A 163 1.39 0.41 -5.05
C GLY A 163 1.55 1.40 -6.19
N PHE A 164 0.44 1.66 -6.84
CA PHE A 164 0.30 2.66 -7.88
C PHE A 164 -1.01 3.40 -7.70
N ALA A 165 -0.93 4.70 -7.47
CA ALA A 165 -2.06 5.59 -7.36
C ALA A 165 -2.23 6.43 -8.63
N VAL A 166 -3.46 6.62 -9.04
CA VAL A 166 -3.83 7.63 -10.05
C VAL A 166 -4.77 8.63 -9.42
N GLY A 167 -4.47 9.90 -9.61
CA GLY A 167 -5.28 11.02 -9.19
C GLY A 167 -5.49 12.01 -10.33
N VAL A 168 -6.24 13.05 -10.04
CA VAL A 168 -6.57 14.10 -11.01
C VAL A 168 -6.55 15.47 -10.34
N VAL A 169 -6.19 16.48 -11.10
CA VAL A 169 -6.26 17.90 -10.72
C VAL A 169 -6.64 18.72 -11.94
N ASP A 170 -7.37 19.81 -11.77
CA ASP A 170 -7.50 20.81 -12.85
C ASP A 170 -6.14 21.54 -12.98
N ARG A 171 -5.65 21.77 -14.21
CA ARG A 171 -4.32 22.37 -14.45
C ARG A 171 -4.09 23.66 -13.66
N LYS A 172 -5.10 24.50 -13.54
CA LYS A 172 -5.02 25.76 -12.78
C LYS A 172 -4.75 25.58 -11.28
N ASP A 173 -5.08 24.38 -10.75
CA ASP A 173 -4.95 24.04 -9.33
C ASP A 173 -3.72 23.16 -9.05
N LEU A 174 -2.89 22.88 -10.06
CA LEU A 174 -1.68 22.09 -9.92
C LEU A 174 -0.65 22.83 -9.06
N ILE A 175 -0.18 22.18 -8.00
CA ILE A 175 0.82 22.72 -7.09
C ILE A 175 2.20 22.33 -7.59
N THR A 176 2.97 23.31 -8.09
CA THR A 176 4.34 23.11 -8.61
C THR A 176 5.42 23.70 -7.71
N GLY A 177 5.05 24.52 -6.73
CA GLY A 177 5.98 25.28 -5.89
C GLY A 177 6.46 26.59 -6.49
N GLU A 178 6.13 26.92 -7.74
CA GLU A 178 6.59 28.14 -8.42
C GLU A 178 6.11 29.43 -7.76
N ASN A 179 5.00 29.38 -7.03
CA ASN A 179 4.41 30.52 -6.36
C ASN A 179 4.96 30.77 -4.94
N ILE A 180 5.83 29.90 -4.42
CA ILE A 180 6.41 30.00 -3.08
C ILE A 180 7.39 31.19 -3.03
N LYS A 181 7.24 32.06 -2.05
CA LYS A 181 8.03 33.32 -1.89
C LYS A 181 8.64 33.39 -0.50
N PRO A 182 9.76 34.15 -0.35
CA PRO A 182 10.24 34.55 0.95
C PRO A 182 9.16 35.35 1.70
N GLY A 183 8.85 34.92 2.92
CA GLY A 183 7.81 35.54 3.77
C GLY A 183 6.52 34.70 3.86
N ASP A 184 6.38 33.64 3.05
CA ASP A 184 5.26 32.69 3.17
C ASP A 184 5.32 32.00 4.55
N THR A 185 4.14 31.71 5.11
CA THR A 185 4.01 31.03 6.39
C THR A 185 4.10 29.52 6.20
N LEU A 186 4.99 28.87 6.94
CA LEU A 186 5.08 27.41 6.96
C LEU A 186 4.17 26.84 8.05
N ILE A 187 3.28 25.95 7.65
CA ILE A 187 2.38 25.22 8.57
C ILE A 187 2.80 23.75 8.61
N GLY A 188 3.09 23.26 9.83
CA GLY A 188 3.42 21.84 10.05
C GLY A 188 2.20 21.02 10.45
N ILE A 189 2.05 19.85 9.84
CA ILE A 189 1.07 18.85 10.25
C ILE A 189 1.84 17.70 10.91
N ALA A 190 1.46 17.32 12.13
CA ALA A 190 2.15 16.27 12.87
C ALA A 190 2.11 14.92 12.14
N SER A 191 3.24 14.22 12.14
CA SER A 191 3.33 12.84 11.68
C SER A 191 2.73 11.86 12.71
N THR A 192 2.58 10.58 12.32
CA THR A 192 2.22 9.48 13.22
C THR A 192 3.44 8.75 13.78
N GLY A 193 4.64 9.14 13.38
CA GLY A 193 5.90 8.52 13.74
C GLY A 193 6.92 8.64 12.61
N VAL A 194 7.76 7.64 12.44
CA VAL A 194 8.83 7.61 11.40
C VAL A 194 8.27 7.44 9.99
N HIS A 195 6.99 7.07 9.85
CA HIS A 195 6.32 6.73 8.59
C HIS A 195 6.92 5.47 7.94
N SER A 196 7.32 5.54 6.65
CA SER A 196 7.86 4.40 5.92
C SER A 196 9.22 4.66 5.26
N ASN A 197 9.80 5.83 5.44
CA ASN A 197 11.11 6.20 4.90
C ASN A 197 12.24 6.01 5.92
N GLY A 198 13.46 5.79 5.44
CA GLY A 198 14.66 5.73 6.27
C GLY A 198 14.81 4.46 7.11
N PHE A 199 14.00 3.44 6.91
CA PHE A 199 14.01 2.23 7.73
C PHE A 199 15.28 1.40 7.61
N SER A 200 16.07 1.54 6.58
CA SER A 200 17.41 0.94 6.51
C SER A 200 18.32 1.49 7.62
N LEU A 201 18.23 2.80 7.93
CA LEU A 201 18.94 3.42 9.04
C LEU A 201 18.30 3.06 10.39
N VAL A 202 16.98 3.19 10.52
CA VAL A 202 16.21 2.84 11.73
C VAL A 202 16.55 1.43 12.20
N ARG A 203 16.56 0.47 11.29
CA ARG A 203 16.91 -0.93 11.56
C ARG A 203 18.36 -1.13 12.06
N LYS A 204 19.27 -0.28 11.63
CA LYS A 204 20.66 -0.32 12.13
C LYS A 204 20.78 0.30 13.52
N VAL A 205 20.12 1.44 13.74
CA VAL A 205 20.17 2.17 15.00
C VAL A 205 19.59 1.34 16.15
N PHE A 206 18.43 0.72 15.94
CA PHE A 206 17.71 0.00 16.99
C PHE A 206 17.98 -1.51 17.05
N ARG A 207 18.93 -2.04 16.22
CA ARG A 207 19.30 -3.47 16.23
C ARG A 207 18.07 -4.38 16.23
N MET A 208 17.22 -4.29 15.21
CA MET A 208 15.91 -4.95 15.10
C MET A 208 15.93 -6.44 15.44
N THR A 209 15.76 -6.74 16.70
CA THR A 209 15.49 -8.08 17.24
C THR A 209 14.10 -8.09 17.87
N THR A 210 13.49 -9.26 17.96
CA THR A 210 12.18 -9.40 18.63
C THR A 210 12.21 -8.86 20.07
N GLU A 211 13.34 -9.07 20.78
CA GLU A 211 13.55 -8.56 22.13
C GLU A 211 13.54 -7.02 22.17
N ALA A 212 14.34 -6.38 21.30
CA ALA A 212 14.40 -4.92 21.23
C ALA A 212 13.05 -4.31 20.86
N LEU A 213 12.33 -4.91 19.91
CA LEU A 213 11.01 -4.45 19.48
C LEU A 213 9.94 -4.58 20.57
N ASN A 214 10.05 -5.57 21.47
CA ASN A 214 9.14 -5.75 22.59
C ASN A 214 9.52 -4.91 23.83
N THR A 215 10.64 -4.19 23.79
CA THR A 215 11.03 -3.31 24.89
C THR A 215 10.09 -2.11 24.98
N TYR A 216 9.51 -1.91 26.14
CA TYR A 216 8.65 -0.76 26.44
C TYR A 216 9.48 0.46 26.79
N TYR A 217 9.10 1.63 26.29
CA TYR A 217 9.75 2.91 26.57
C TYR A 217 8.73 3.89 27.17
N ASP A 218 8.94 4.31 28.42
CA ASP A 218 8.04 5.24 29.12
C ASP A 218 7.84 6.56 28.32
N CYS A 219 8.89 7.05 27.67
CA CYS A 219 8.82 8.27 26.87
C CYS A 219 7.95 8.11 25.59
N LEU A 220 7.72 6.89 25.13
CA LEU A 220 6.82 6.60 24.00
C LEU A 220 5.42 6.21 24.48
N GLY A 221 5.30 5.69 25.71
CA GLY A 221 4.06 5.12 26.23
C GLY A 221 3.67 3.77 25.59
N GLU A 222 4.59 3.13 24.88
CA GLU A 222 4.38 1.90 24.12
C GLU A 222 5.70 1.17 23.86
N THR A 223 5.65 -0.02 23.23
CA THR A 223 6.86 -0.73 22.83
C THR A 223 7.50 -0.07 21.62
N LEU A 224 8.82 -0.29 21.44
CA LEU A 224 9.54 0.19 20.27
C LEU A 224 8.91 -0.35 18.97
N GLY A 225 8.49 -1.61 18.96
CA GLY A 225 7.85 -2.23 17.80
C GLY A 225 6.54 -1.55 17.42
N GLU A 226 5.68 -1.24 18.41
CA GLU A 226 4.43 -0.51 18.21
C GLU A 226 4.67 0.89 17.65
N ALA A 227 5.63 1.61 18.21
CA ALA A 227 5.99 2.95 17.73
C ALA A 227 6.51 2.93 16.29
N LEU A 228 7.36 1.97 15.94
CA LEU A 228 7.99 1.89 14.63
C LEU A 228 7.09 1.31 13.55
N ILE A 229 6.19 0.35 13.87
CA ILE A 229 5.27 -0.25 12.89
C ILE A 229 4.07 0.65 12.59
N ARG A 230 3.85 1.70 13.39
CA ARG A 230 2.72 2.62 13.19
C ARG A 230 2.67 3.10 11.75
N PRO A 231 1.50 3.02 11.07
CA PRO A 231 1.41 3.33 9.65
C PRO A 231 1.64 4.81 9.37
N THR A 232 2.11 5.08 8.17
CA THR A 232 2.24 6.41 7.59
C THR A 232 0.89 7.12 7.58
N ARG A 233 0.86 8.36 8.04
CA ARG A 233 -0.35 9.18 7.98
C ARG A 233 -0.72 9.52 6.54
N ILE A 234 -1.99 9.37 6.21
CA ILE A 234 -2.55 9.80 4.93
C ILE A 234 -3.06 11.24 5.08
N TYR A 235 -2.45 12.18 4.36
CA TYR A 235 -2.71 13.61 4.46
C TYR A 235 -3.74 14.12 3.46
N VAL A 236 -4.24 13.27 2.57
CA VAL A 236 -5.13 13.64 1.45
C VAL A 236 -6.30 14.53 1.88
N LYS A 237 -7.05 14.12 2.91
CA LYS A 237 -8.20 14.90 3.40
C LYS A 237 -7.78 16.23 4.04
N ALA A 238 -6.66 16.24 4.77
CA ALA A 238 -6.16 17.47 5.41
C ALA A 238 -5.74 18.49 4.34
N LEU A 239 -4.99 18.06 3.33
CA LEU A 239 -4.55 18.92 2.23
C LEU A 239 -5.73 19.40 1.37
N LYS A 240 -6.72 18.52 1.12
CA LYS A 240 -7.95 18.92 0.44
C LYS A 240 -8.68 20.04 1.20
N ASN A 241 -8.85 19.90 2.51
CA ASN A 241 -9.49 20.91 3.34
C ASN A 241 -8.71 22.25 3.36
N VAL A 242 -7.37 22.19 3.37
CA VAL A 242 -6.54 23.40 3.27
C VAL A 242 -6.76 24.09 1.92
N LYS A 243 -6.76 23.32 0.82
CA LYS A 243 -7.01 23.85 -0.53
C LYS A 243 -8.39 24.51 -0.65
N GLU A 244 -9.43 23.89 -0.07
CA GLU A 244 -10.80 24.41 -0.08
C GLU A 244 -10.99 25.66 0.78
N ALA A 245 -10.13 25.86 1.77
CA ALA A 245 -10.16 27.04 2.65
C ALA A 245 -9.45 28.27 2.06
N GLY A 246 -8.72 28.14 0.96
CA GLY A 246 -7.95 29.21 0.28
C GLY A 246 -6.53 29.24 0.83
#